data_220b55c1d9bf64a12026a3186525dd9f
#
_entry.id   220b55c1d9bf64a12026a3186525dd9f
#
_cell.length_a   1.000
_cell.length_b   1.000
_cell.length_c   1.000
_cell.angle_alpha   90.00
_cell.angle_beta   90.00
_cell.angle_gamma   90.00
#
_symmetry.space_group_name_H-M   'P 1'
#
loop_
_entity.id
_entity.type
_entity.pdbx_description
1 polymer ?
#
loop_
_entity_poly.entity_id
_entity_poly.type
_entity_poly.pdbx_seq_one_letter_code
_entity_poly.pdbx_strand_id
1 'polypeptide(L)'
;LPRDKRFDGGTVRIVPSVQTNHFPPEERARFEATAFKRDPRANRQGIRMEHDGEGFAAQGMRTIVSEVIVQGDIQITGDGTPFVLMCESQTTGGYPRIGTVIPADLPRMAQTPAGGQITFQFITLDEAVAIQQQDAKARAGLAAKAQPLVRDINDISDLLSYQLVSGAISAQADPFE
;
A
#
# COMPACT_ATOMS: atom_id res chain seq x y z
N LEU A 1 -18.06 -10.54 -1.16
CA LEU A 1 -17.49 -9.81 -0.03
C LEU A 1 -17.73 -8.31 -0.20
N PRO A 2 -18.11 -7.56 0.84
CA PRO A 2 -18.22 -6.11 0.76
C PRO A 2 -16.84 -5.51 0.42
N ARG A 3 -16.86 -4.39 -0.32
CA ARG A 3 -15.62 -3.65 -0.63
C ARG A 3 -14.97 -3.16 0.66
N ASP A 4 -13.69 -3.43 0.81
CA ASP A 4 -12.92 -2.98 1.97
C ASP A 4 -12.45 -1.53 1.73
N LYS A 5 -13.02 -0.60 2.50
CA LYS A 5 -12.68 0.84 2.40
C LYS A 5 -11.25 1.17 2.84
N ARG A 6 -10.54 0.24 3.49
CA ARG A 6 -9.13 0.46 3.90
C ARG A 6 -8.21 0.79 2.73
N PHE A 7 -8.60 0.45 1.51
CA PHE A 7 -7.82 0.73 0.30
C PHE A 7 -8.16 2.07 -0.35
N ASP A 8 -9.10 2.83 0.19
CA ASP A 8 -9.45 4.15 -0.33
C ASP A 8 -8.52 5.27 0.20
N GLY A 9 -7.51 4.92 1.01
CA GLY A 9 -6.58 5.83 1.67
C GLY A 9 -6.71 5.79 3.21
N GLY A 10 -6.43 6.93 3.87
CA GLY A 10 -6.52 7.08 5.32
C GLY A 10 -5.18 6.92 6.03
N THR A 11 -5.19 6.62 7.32
CA THR A 11 -3.99 6.56 8.15
C THR A 11 -3.17 5.30 7.89
N VAL A 12 -1.88 5.49 7.68
CA VAL A 12 -0.85 4.46 7.51
C VAL A 12 0.08 4.53 8.71
N ARG A 13 0.24 3.41 9.42
CA ARG A 13 1.08 3.35 10.60
C ARG A 13 2.53 3.07 10.20
N ILE A 14 3.42 3.78 10.87
CA ILE A 14 4.86 3.71 10.63
C ILE A 14 5.61 3.52 11.95
N VAL A 15 6.76 2.89 11.88
CA VAL A 15 7.70 2.80 13.00
C VAL A 15 8.94 3.66 12.73
N PRO A 16 9.63 4.14 13.78
CA PRO A 16 10.91 4.81 13.58
C PRO A 16 11.91 3.91 12.84
N SER A 17 12.63 4.49 11.90
CA SER A 17 13.81 3.89 11.26
C SER A 17 15.08 4.27 12.04
N VAL A 18 16.20 3.70 11.64
CA VAL A 18 17.53 4.06 12.24
C VAL A 18 17.90 5.52 12.02
N GLN A 19 17.27 6.19 11.03
CA GLN A 19 17.58 7.58 10.66
C GLN A 19 16.47 8.57 11.07
N THR A 20 15.40 8.12 11.71
CA THR A 20 14.28 8.99 12.15
C THR A 20 14.78 10.13 13.06
N ASN A 21 15.81 9.89 13.87
CA ASN A 21 16.37 10.90 14.76
C ASN A 21 17.14 12.02 14.04
N HIS A 22 17.44 11.88 12.75
CA HIS A 22 17.96 12.99 11.93
C HIS A 22 16.88 14.03 11.60
N PHE A 23 15.62 13.69 11.79
CA PHE A 23 14.51 14.63 11.62
C PHE A 23 14.17 15.23 12.99
N PRO A 24 14.21 16.56 13.13
CA PRO A 24 13.82 17.25 14.34
C PRO A 24 12.41 16.86 14.81
N PRO A 25 12.10 16.90 16.12
CA PRO A 25 10.77 16.56 16.62
C PRO A 25 9.63 17.33 15.94
N GLU A 26 9.84 18.61 15.64
CA GLU A 26 8.91 19.47 14.93
C GLU A 26 8.65 18.99 13.48
N GLU A 27 9.68 18.49 12.78
CA GLU A 27 9.54 17.94 11.45
C GLU A 27 8.73 16.62 11.46
N ARG A 28 8.99 15.77 12.45
CA ARG A 28 8.23 14.53 12.64
C ARG A 28 6.76 14.81 12.95
N ALA A 29 6.50 15.77 13.84
CA ALA A 29 5.14 16.20 14.16
C ALA A 29 4.43 16.81 12.93
N ARG A 30 5.15 17.62 12.13
CA ARG A 30 4.64 18.17 10.88
C ARG A 30 4.32 17.06 9.87
N PHE A 31 5.17 16.03 9.78
CA PHE A 31 4.95 14.88 8.92
C PHE A 31 3.67 14.12 9.29
N GLU A 32 3.42 13.88 10.56
CA GLU A 32 2.17 13.24 11.01
C GLU A 32 0.93 14.10 10.79
N ALA A 33 1.05 15.43 10.92
CA ALA A 33 -0.06 16.37 10.71
C ALA A 33 -0.36 16.61 9.22
N THR A 34 0.52 16.20 8.31
CA THR A 34 0.37 16.45 6.88
C THR A 34 -0.53 15.42 6.22
N ALA A 35 -1.49 15.91 5.42
CA ALA A 35 -2.27 15.08 4.52
C ALA A 35 -1.54 14.98 3.18
N PHE A 36 -1.13 13.77 2.84
CA PHE A 36 -0.44 13.48 1.57
C PHE A 36 -1.42 12.97 0.52
N LYS A 37 -1.10 13.24 -0.75
CA LYS A 37 -1.80 12.66 -1.90
C LYS A 37 -0.87 11.68 -2.62
N ARG A 38 -1.40 10.51 -2.99
CA ARG A 38 -0.66 9.55 -3.80
C ARG A 38 -0.48 10.08 -5.22
N ASP A 39 0.78 10.28 -5.66
CA ASP A 39 1.12 10.70 -7.02
C ASP A 39 0.68 9.62 -8.03
N PRO A 40 0.08 10.00 -9.19
CA PRO A 40 -0.32 9.05 -10.23
C PRO A 40 0.84 8.29 -10.88
N ARG A 41 2.08 8.80 -10.78
CA ARG A 41 3.29 8.16 -11.30
C ARG A 41 3.84 7.04 -10.41
N ALA A 42 3.17 6.75 -9.28
CA ALA A 42 3.55 5.67 -8.39
C ALA A 42 3.63 4.33 -9.14
N ASN A 43 4.64 3.54 -8.82
CA ASN A 43 4.90 2.26 -9.43
C ASN A 43 5.38 1.23 -8.39
N ARG A 44 5.86 0.08 -8.83
CA ARG A 44 6.32 -1.01 -7.96
C ARG A 44 7.65 -0.73 -7.27
N GLN A 45 8.41 0.29 -7.67
CA GLN A 45 9.65 0.71 -7.01
C GLN A 45 9.36 1.66 -5.85
N GLY A 46 8.39 2.57 -6.01
CA GLY A 46 8.07 3.54 -4.97
C GLY A 46 6.85 4.38 -5.27
N ILE A 47 6.30 4.94 -4.21
CA ILE A 47 5.13 5.80 -4.22
C ILE A 47 5.54 7.18 -3.75
N ARG A 48 5.55 8.14 -4.69
CA ARG A 48 5.74 9.54 -4.37
C ARG A 48 4.50 10.07 -3.65
N MET A 49 4.74 10.81 -2.56
CA MET A 49 3.70 11.42 -1.76
C MET A 49 3.73 12.94 -1.97
N GLU A 50 2.70 13.47 -2.61
CA GLU A 50 2.54 14.90 -2.81
C GLU A 50 1.89 15.53 -1.57
N HIS A 51 2.30 16.74 -1.24
CA HIS A 51 1.71 17.54 -0.17
C HIS A 51 1.84 19.03 -0.50
N ASP A 52 1.01 19.82 0.13
CA ASP A 52 1.11 21.28 0.08
C ASP A 52 2.10 21.78 1.14
N GLY A 53 2.89 22.78 0.81
CA GLY A 53 3.85 23.41 1.71
C GLY A 53 5.32 23.03 1.45
N GLU A 54 6.17 23.37 2.42
CA GLU A 54 7.62 23.14 2.31
C GLU A 54 7.97 21.65 2.40
N GLY A 55 9.01 21.24 1.66
CA GLY A 55 9.56 19.90 1.73
C GLY A 55 10.08 19.55 3.13
N PHE A 56 10.20 18.26 3.43
CA PHE A 56 10.73 17.78 4.71
C PHE A 56 12.25 17.74 4.68
N ALA A 57 12.89 18.12 5.80
CA ALA A 57 14.33 18.20 5.89
C ALA A 57 14.88 17.42 7.09
N ALA A 58 15.90 16.59 6.81
CA ALA A 58 16.72 15.97 7.86
C ALA A 58 17.97 16.79 8.13
N GLN A 59 18.43 16.81 9.36
CA GLN A 59 19.73 17.38 9.70
C GLN A 59 20.84 16.51 9.11
N GLY A 60 21.84 17.14 8.49
CA GLY A 60 22.98 16.42 7.91
C GLY A 60 22.70 15.65 6.63
N MET A 61 21.67 15.99 5.87
CA MET A 61 21.29 15.32 4.59
C MET A 61 22.45 15.05 3.62
N ARG A 62 23.48 15.92 3.62
CA ARG A 62 24.63 15.80 2.69
C ARG A 62 25.67 14.76 3.10
N THR A 63 25.55 14.18 4.29
CA THR A 63 26.54 13.25 4.86
C THR A 63 26.02 11.81 5.01
N ILE A 64 24.79 11.54 4.53
CA ILE A 64 24.22 10.20 4.65
C ILE A 64 24.88 9.29 3.61
N VAL A 65 25.58 8.27 4.13
CA VAL A 65 26.15 7.19 3.31
C VAL A 65 25.01 6.27 2.87
N SER A 66 25.16 5.71 1.64
CA SER A 66 24.20 4.74 1.12
C SER A 66 24.11 3.53 2.06
N GLU A 67 22.91 3.20 2.51
CA GLU A 67 22.63 2.10 3.42
C GLU A 67 21.64 1.12 2.80
N VAL A 68 21.52 -0.06 3.40
CA VAL A 68 20.47 -1.03 3.04
C VAL A 68 19.11 -0.42 3.32
N ILE A 69 18.24 -0.49 2.33
CA ILE A 69 16.85 -0.04 2.40
C ILE A 69 15.91 -1.23 2.22
N VAL A 70 14.71 -1.11 2.75
CA VAL A 70 13.69 -2.17 2.69
C VAL A 70 12.36 -1.62 2.20
N GLN A 71 11.51 -2.51 1.74
CA GLN A 71 10.14 -2.17 1.40
C GLN A 71 9.42 -1.55 2.59
N GLY A 72 8.73 -0.44 2.35
CA GLY A 72 8.05 0.33 3.39
C GLY A 72 8.85 1.50 3.94
N ASP A 73 10.17 1.57 3.71
CA ASP A 73 10.96 2.74 4.10
C ASP A 73 10.43 3.99 3.41
N ILE A 74 10.34 5.09 4.15
CA ILE A 74 9.91 6.39 3.65
C ILE A 74 11.14 7.28 3.52
N GLN A 75 11.66 7.35 2.33
CA GLN A 75 12.79 8.22 1.99
C GLN A 75 12.33 9.64 1.73
N ILE A 76 13.10 10.61 2.24
CA ILE A 76 12.93 12.03 1.93
C ILE A 76 13.98 12.43 0.91
N THR A 77 13.54 12.77 -0.30
CA THR A 77 14.43 13.20 -1.38
C THR A 77 15.04 14.58 -1.14
N GLY A 78 16.00 14.99 -1.97
CA GLY A 78 16.70 16.26 -1.80
C GLY A 78 15.82 17.52 -1.88
N ASP A 79 14.65 17.40 -2.51
CA ASP A 79 13.61 18.43 -2.54
C ASP A 79 12.61 18.35 -1.38
N GLY A 80 12.83 17.42 -0.45
CA GLY A 80 11.97 17.20 0.71
C GLY A 80 10.70 16.39 0.43
N THR A 81 10.60 15.74 -0.74
CA THR A 81 9.44 14.94 -1.09
C THR A 81 9.55 13.53 -0.48
N PRO A 82 8.50 13.02 0.21
CA PRO A 82 8.51 11.64 0.69
C PRO A 82 8.26 10.63 -0.43
N PHE A 83 9.04 9.54 -0.40
CA PHE A 83 8.84 8.35 -1.23
C PHE A 83 8.73 7.10 -0.37
N VAL A 84 7.62 6.40 -0.45
CA VAL A 84 7.44 5.09 0.18
C VAL A 84 7.97 4.01 -0.75
N LEU A 85 9.00 3.30 -0.32
CA LEU A 85 9.63 2.24 -1.11
C LEU A 85 8.74 1.01 -1.21
N MET A 86 8.67 0.42 -2.39
CA MET A 86 7.84 -0.74 -2.68
C MET A 86 8.68 -1.98 -3.03
N CYS A 87 8.04 -3.06 -3.44
CA CYS A 87 8.67 -4.38 -3.59
C CYS A 87 9.79 -4.46 -4.64
N GLU A 88 9.85 -3.53 -5.60
CA GLU A 88 10.91 -3.47 -6.62
C GLU A 88 11.86 -2.28 -6.40
N SER A 89 11.92 -1.74 -5.18
CA SER A 89 12.89 -0.72 -4.83
C SER A 89 14.32 -1.26 -4.91
N GLN A 90 15.27 -0.34 -4.98
CA GLN A 90 16.69 -0.67 -4.90
C GLN A 90 17.03 -1.32 -3.54
N THR A 91 18.15 -2.01 -3.46
CA THR A 91 18.63 -2.64 -2.23
C THR A 91 19.40 -1.68 -1.32
N THR A 92 19.91 -0.59 -1.89
CA THR A 92 20.65 0.46 -1.16
C THR A 92 20.17 1.84 -1.58
N GLY A 93 20.18 2.80 -0.65
CA GLY A 93 19.78 4.17 -0.89
C GLY A 93 20.49 5.16 0.02
N GLY A 94 20.69 6.38 -0.46
CA GLY A 94 21.38 7.47 0.25
C GLY A 94 20.47 8.60 0.74
N TYR A 95 19.16 8.46 0.59
CA TYR A 95 18.21 9.43 1.15
C TYR A 95 17.83 9.08 2.59
N PRO A 96 17.69 10.09 3.47
CA PRO A 96 17.28 9.86 4.85
C PRO A 96 15.88 9.25 4.92
N ARG A 97 15.70 8.33 5.85
CA ARG A 97 14.41 7.66 6.11
C ARG A 97 13.76 8.25 7.35
N ILE A 98 12.57 8.84 7.17
CA ILE A 98 11.83 9.40 8.29
C ILE A 98 11.13 8.32 9.13
N GLY A 99 10.77 7.19 8.53
CA GLY A 99 10.14 6.06 9.19
C GLY A 99 9.95 4.90 8.20
N THR A 100 9.34 3.81 8.68
CA THR A 100 9.06 2.63 7.86
C THR A 100 7.61 2.19 8.06
N VAL A 101 6.86 2.02 6.98
CA VAL A 101 5.48 1.53 6.99
C VAL A 101 5.44 0.10 7.51
N ILE A 102 4.54 -0.19 8.45
CA ILE A 102 4.37 -1.56 8.94
C ILE A 102 3.82 -2.48 7.85
N PRO A 103 4.21 -3.77 7.81
CA PRO A 103 3.78 -4.69 6.74
C PRO A 103 2.27 -4.81 6.58
N ALA A 104 1.51 -4.73 7.68
CA ALA A 104 0.05 -4.78 7.65
C ALA A 104 -0.60 -3.62 6.87
N ASP A 105 0.08 -2.46 6.74
CA ASP A 105 -0.43 -1.28 6.05
C ASP A 105 0.16 -1.10 4.63
N LEU A 106 1.16 -1.89 4.22
CA LEU A 106 1.69 -1.87 2.85
C LEU A 106 0.62 -2.09 1.76
N PRO A 107 -0.36 -3.00 1.94
CA PRO A 107 -1.45 -3.14 0.97
C PRO A 107 -2.29 -1.87 0.80
N ARG A 108 -2.47 -1.08 1.88
CA ARG A 108 -3.15 0.23 1.81
C ARG A 108 -2.35 1.19 0.95
N MET A 109 -1.04 1.30 1.17
CA MET A 109 -0.15 2.13 0.35
C MET A 109 -0.23 1.75 -1.13
N ALA A 110 -0.14 0.45 -1.43
CA ALA A 110 -0.12 -0.05 -2.81
C ALA A 110 -1.43 0.19 -3.56
N GLN A 111 -2.57 0.08 -2.87
CA GLN A 111 -3.90 0.05 -3.48
C GLN A 111 -4.68 1.37 -3.37
N THR A 112 -4.22 2.33 -2.57
CA THR A 112 -4.80 3.67 -2.55
C THR A 112 -4.78 4.24 -3.98
N PRO A 113 -5.90 4.73 -4.52
CA PRO A 113 -5.95 5.26 -5.87
C PRO A 113 -5.09 6.53 -6.02
N ALA A 114 -4.73 6.88 -7.25
CA ALA A 114 -4.06 8.14 -7.54
C ALA A 114 -4.88 9.33 -7.02
N GLY A 115 -4.23 10.28 -6.37
CA GLY A 115 -4.87 11.40 -5.67
C GLY A 115 -5.55 11.04 -4.35
N GLY A 116 -5.58 9.75 -3.97
CA GLY A 116 -6.09 9.31 -2.68
C GLY A 116 -5.26 9.88 -1.53
N GLN A 117 -5.95 10.25 -0.44
CA GLN A 117 -5.33 10.89 0.71
C GLN A 117 -4.80 9.86 1.69
N ILE A 118 -3.58 10.10 2.19
CA ILE A 118 -2.88 9.29 3.18
C ILE A 118 -2.34 10.23 4.26
N THR A 119 -2.45 9.81 5.51
CA THR A 119 -1.73 10.38 6.65
C THR A 119 -0.83 9.33 7.25
N PHE A 120 0.30 9.72 7.82
CA PHE A 120 1.19 8.80 8.53
C PHE A 120 1.06 8.98 10.03
N GLN A 121 1.19 7.88 10.78
CA GLN A 121 1.15 7.90 12.23
C GLN A 121 2.28 7.04 12.78
N PHE A 122 3.13 7.64 13.60
CA PHE A 122 4.13 6.88 14.33
C PHE A 122 3.46 6.02 15.41
N ILE A 123 3.89 4.77 15.47
CA ILE A 123 3.53 3.81 16.52
C ILE A 123 4.79 3.20 17.09
N THR A 124 4.69 2.61 18.26
CA THR A 124 5.79 1.86 18.87
C THR A 124 6.03 0.53 18.16
N LEU A 125 7.23 -0.03 18.31
CA LEU A 125 7.55 -1.33 17.75
C LEU A 125 6.66 -2.44 18.33
N ASP A 126 6.34 -2.37 19.63
CA ASP A 126 5.47 -3.36 20.28
C ASP A 126 4.05 -3.33 19.72
N GLU A 127 3.50 -2.12 19.47
CA GLU A 127 2.21 -1.97 18.80
C GLU A 127 2.26 -2.53 17.36
N ALA A 128 3.33 -2.26 16.62
CA ALA A 128 3.51 -2.77 15.27
C ALA A 128 3.56 -4.31 15.24
N VAL A 129 4.27 -4.93 16.19
CA VAL A 129 4.35 -6.39 16.35
C VAL A 129 2.97 -6.97 16.67
N ALA A 130 2.24 -6.36 17.62
CA ALA A 130 0.90 -6.83 17.98
C ALA A 130 -0.07 -6.77 16.79
N ILE A 131 -0.03 -5.68 16.02
CA ILE A 131 -0.84 -5.51 14.81
C ILE A 131 -0.48 -6.57 13.76
N GLN A 132 0.80 -6.83 13.55
CA GLN A 132 1.27 -7.83 12.59
C GLN A 132 0.85 -9.25 12.97
N GLN A 133 0.90 -9.58 14.26
CA GLN A 133 0.43 -10.88 14.76
C GLN A 133 -1.08 -11.02 14.57
N GLN A 134 -1.85 -9.97 14.84
CA GLN A 134 -3.30 -9.98 14.63
C GLN A 134 -3.65 -10.15 13.15
N ASP A 135 -2.96 -9.44 12.25
CA ASP A 135 -3.16 -9.57 10.79
C ASP A 135 -2.80 -10.97 10.29
N ALA A 136 -1.70 -11.54 10.76
CA ALA A 136 -1.30 -12.91 10.43
C ALA A 136 -2.36 -13.94 10.90
N LYS A 137 -2.88 -13.80 12.12
CA LYS A 137 -3.95 -14.64 12.65
C LYS A 137 -5.25 -14.50 11.85
N ALA A 138 -5.61 -13.26 11.48
CA ALA A 138 -6.80 -13.01 10.66
C ALA A 138 -6.69 -13.67 9.28
N ARG A 139 -5.53 -13.58 8.63
CA ARG A 139 -5.25 -14.22 7.34
C ARG A 139 -5.28 -15.76 7.44
N ALA A 140 -4.67 -16.33 8.46
CA ALA A 140 -4.71 -17.77 8.69
C ALA A 140 -6.15 -18.31 8.87
N GLY A 141 -7.04 -17.48 9.45
CA GLY A 141 -8.46 -17.81 9.63
C GLY A 141 -9.34 -17.69 8.38
N LEU A 142 -8.83 -17.16 7.25
CA LEU A 142 -9.65 -16.92 6.06
C LEU A 142 -10.18 -18.23 5.43
N ALA A 143 -9.37 -19.29 5.42
CA ALA A 143 -9.78 -20.57 4.86
C ALA A 143 -11.03 -21.15 5.55
N ALA A 144 -11.15 -20.97 6.87
CA ALA A 144 -12.30 -21.41 7.63
C ALA A 144 -13.60 -20.62 7.33
N LYS A 145 -13.47 -19.44 6.71
CA LYS A 145 -14.60 -18.62 6.28
C LYS A 145 -15.04 -18.88 4.84
N ALA A 146 -14.26 -19.67 4.11
CA ALA A 146 -14.61 -20.03 2.73
C ALA A 146 -15.79 -21.00 2.74
N GLN A 147 -16.80 -20.71 1.94
CA GLN A 147 -17.96 -21.56 1.74
C GLN A 147 -18.08 -21.88 0.26
N PRO A 148 -18.53 -23.09 -0.10
CA PRO A 148 -18.84 -23.41 -1.48
C PRO A 148 -19.85 -22.40 -2.03
N LEU A 149 -19.60 -21.85 -3.22
CA LEU A 149 -20.57 -21.02 -3.92
C LEU A 149 -21.59 -21.96 -4.56
N VAL A 150 -22.59 -22.39 -3.80
CA VAL A 150 -23.75 -23.08 -4.33
C VAL A 150 -24.72 -22.04 -4.88
N ARG A 151 -24.91 -22.02 -6.18
CA ARG A 151 -25.94 -21.20 -6.83
C ARG A 151 -27.18 -22.04 -6.96
N ASP A 152 -28.29 -21.63 -6.35
CA ASP A 152 -29.60 -22.21 -6.64
C ASP A 152 -30.03 -21.70 -8.02
N ILE A 153 -30.41 -22.63 -8.90
CA ILE A 153 -30.87 -22.31 -10.26
C ILE A 153 -32.11 -21.39 -10.22
N ASN A 154 -32.93 -21.53 -9.20
CA ASN A 154 -34.13 -20.71 -9.02
C ASN A 154 -33.84 -19.26 -8.65
N ASP A 155 -32.65 -18.97 -8.10
CA ASP A 155 -32.20 -17.61 -7.73
C ASP A 155 -31.50 -16.86 -8.89
N ILE A 156 -31.34 -17.52 -10.05
CA ILE A 156 -30.70 -16.92 -11.23
C ILE A 156 -31.79 -16.36 -12.15
N SER A 157 -32.10 -15.06 -12.00
CA SER A 157 -33.17 -14.39 -12.74
C SER A 157 -32.97 -14.34 -14.28
N ASP A 158 -31.70 -14.44 -14.71
CA ASP A 158 -31.29 -14.35 -16.11
C ASP A 158 -30.63 -15.65 -16.63
N LEU A 159 -31.01 -16.80 -16.05
CA LEU A 159 -30.42 -18.10 -16.35
C LEU A 159 -30.33 -18.40 -17.84
N LEU A 160 -31.34 -17.96 -18.64
CA LEU A 160 -31.36 -18.15 -20.07
C LEU A 160 -30.35 -17.30 -20.85
N SER A 161 -29.77 -16.28 -20.20
CA SER A 161 -28.68 -15.48 -20.79
C SER A 161 -27.32 -16.16 -20.68
N TYR A 162 -27.21 -17.19 -19.83
CA TYR A 162 -25.96 -17.94 -19.67
C TYR A 162 -25.90 -19.08 -20.69
N GLN A 163 -24.82 -19.16 -21.43
CA GLN A 163 -24.55 -20.30 -22.30
C GLN A 163 -24.06 -21.47 -21.42
N LEU A 164 -24.97 -22.33 -21.00
CA LEU A 164 -24.71 -23.45 -20.12
C LEU A 164 -24.14 -24.68 -20.83
N VAL A 165 -24.17 -24.68 -22.15
CA VAL A 165 -23.61 -25.74 -22.98
C VAL A 165 -22.65 -25.09 -23.98
N SER A 166 -21.46 -25.67 -24.15
CA SER A 166 -20.52 -25.22 -25.20
C SER A 166 -21.27 -25.28 -26.54
N GLY A 167 -21.32 -24.15 -27.22
CA GLY A 167 -22.20 -23.84 -28.33
C GLY A 167 -22.53 -24.99 -29.25
N ALA A 168 -23.80 -25.11 -29.62
CA ALA A 168 -24.19 -25.93 -30.74
C ALA A 168 -23.63 -25.29 -32.01
N ILE A 169 -22.59 -25.87 -32.57
CA ILE A 169 -22.07 -25.48 -33.89
C ILE A 169 -22.95 -26.15 -34.92
N SER A 170 -23.57 -25.36 -35.79
CA SER A 170 -24.21 -25.90 -36.98
C SER A 170 -23.16 -26.63 -37.83
N ALA A 171 -23.44 -27.83 -38.29
CA ALA A 171 -22.57 -28.58 -39.21
C ALA A 171 -22.24 -27.83 -40.52
N GLN A 172 -22.90 -26.70 -40.76
CA GLN A 172 -22.71 -25.83 -41.93
C GLN A 172 -22.00 -24.51 -41.60
N ALA A 173 -21.68 -24.26 -40.33
CA ALA A 173 -20.93 -23.05 -39.91
C ALA A 173 -19.44 -23.32 -40.03
N ASP A 174 -18.73 -22.48 -40.77
CA ASP A 174 -17.27 -22.48 -40.76
C ASP A 174 -16.79 -21.86 -39.44
N PRO A 175 -16.09 -22.61 -38.56
CA PRO A 175 -15.62 -22.09 -37.29
C PRO A 175 -14.43 -21.09 -37.44
N PHE A 176 -13.98 -20.81 -38.68
CA PHE A 176 -12.81 -19.97 -38.97
C PHE A 176 -13.11 -18.74 -39.84
N GLU A 177 -14.40 -18.45 -40.14
CA GLU A 177 -14.85 -17.19 -40.75
C GLU A 177 -15.08 -16.08 -39.70
#